data_d8480654b9983669a25b2b927ea11dda
#
_entry.id   d8480654b9983669a25b2b927ea11dda
#
_cell.length_a   1.000
_cell.length_b   1.000
_cell.length_c   1.000
_cell.angle_alpha   90.00
_cell.angle_beta   90.00
_cell.angle_gamma   90.00
#
_symmetry.space_group_name_H-M   'P 1'
#
loop_
_entity.id
_entity.type
_entity.pdbx_description
1 polymer ?
#
loop_
_entity_poly.entity_id
_entity_poly.type
_entity_poly.pdbx_seq_one_letter_code
_entity_poly.pdbx_strand_id
1 'polypeptide(L)'
;SRDKDFVETYDNLLKHLFLSKQAGVTEEISVSPQKLQHATWLASIISLSKSEALKNLANSFGALLYLYAPTNPTYQRACYILQSRSGNLLSSKHIPNIFADGKYLSSFGTLLDLELGTTRRRLTHELAGAGKFVFTDYQTKLWYAIQSGSNVAISAPTSAGKSFIIRRYIVEKLRANAETAIFIVPTKALINQVSMDFKSDLKDDAHVYTTYRPQE
;
A
#
# COMPACT_ATOMS: atom_id res chain seq x y z
N SER A 1 -27.19 -4.59 10.07
CA SER A 1 -26.75 -4.67 11.50
C SER A 1 -25.26 -4.91 11.52
N ARG A 2 -24.50 -4.12 12.28
CA ARG A 2 -23.09 -4.41 12.52
C ARG A 2 -23.01 -5.70 13.33
N ASP A 3 -22.23 -6.65 12.84
CA ASP A 3 -21.97 -7.86 13.62
C ASP A 3 -21.22 -7.46 14.90
N LYS A 4 -21.85 -7.71 16.05
CA LYS A 4 -21.31 -7.29 17.36
C LYS A 4 -20.00 -8.02 17.68
N ASP A 5 -19.88 -9.29 17.31
CA ASP A 5 -18.69 -10.09 17.58
C ASP A 5 -17.51 -9.60 16.74
N PHE A 6 -17.75 -9.14 15.51
CA PHE A 6 -16.70 -8.55 14.68
C PHE A 6 -16.16 -7.26 15.30
N VAL A 7 -17.06 -6.36 15.69
CA VAL A 7 -16.66 -5.07 16.30
C VAL A 7 -15.90 -5.31 17.61
N GLU A 8 -16.41 -6.17 18.48
CA GLU A 8 -15.74 -6.52 19.74
C GLU A 8 -14.35 -7.13 19.50
N THR A 9 -14.23 -8.03 18.52
CA THR A 9 -12.94 -8.65 18.17
C THR A 9 -11.96 -7.62 17.64
N TYR A 10 -12.43 -6.72 16.76
CA TYR A 10 -11.60 -5.63 16.21
C TYR A 10 -11.09 -4.71 17.32
N ASP A 11 -11.95 -4.28 18.23
CA ASP A 11 -11.60 -3.42 19.36
C ASP A 11 -10.62 -4.09 20.33
N ASN A 12 -10.79 -5.39 20.57
CA ASN A 12 -9.89 -6.16 21.44
C ASN A 12 -8.49 -6.31 20.81
N LEU A 13 -8.41 -6.50 19.48
CA LEU A 13 -7.13 -6.51 18.76
C LEU A 13 -6.44 -5.14 18.84
N LEU A 14 -7.19 -4.04 18.68
CA LEU A 14 -6.66 -2.69 18.83
C LEU A 14 -6.13 -2.43 20.24
N LYS A 15 -6.90 -2.81 21.28
CA LYS A 15 -6.48 -2.69 22.68
C LYS A 15 -5.21 -3.49 22.96
N HIS A 16 -5.16 -4.73 22.49
CA HIS A 16 -3.97 -5.57 22.65
C HIS A 16 -2.73 -4.90 22.03
N LEU A 17 -2.83 -4.41 20.81
CA LEU A 17 -1.73 -3.72 20.12
C LEU A 17 -1.30 -2.45 20.86
N PHE A 18 -2.26 -1.66 21.37
CA PHE A 18 -1.98 -0.43 22.11
C PHE A 18 -1.26 -0.73 23.43
N LEU A 19 -1.75 -1.66 24.21
CA LEU A 19 -1.18 -2.03 25.52
C LEU A 19 0.20 -2.67 25.36
N SER A 20 0.39 -3.56 24.39
CA SER A 20 1.70 -4.18 24.11
C SER A 20 2.78 -3.19 23.72
N LYS A 21 2.42 -2.08 23.04
CA LYS A 21 3.37 -1.05 22.62
C LYS A 21 3.68 0.01 23.67
N GLN A 22 2.70 0.39 24.50
CA GLN A 22 2.88 1.53 25.41
C GLN A 22 3.31 1.14 26.82
N ALA A 23 2.90 -0.01 27.32
CA ALA A 23 3.00 -0.26 28.76
C ALA A 23 4.06 -1.29 29.17
N GLY A 24 4.64 -2.04 28.24
CA GLY A 24 5.37 -3.25 28.64
C GLY A 24 4.50 -4.18 29.52
N VAL A 25 3.18 -3.90 29.58
CA VAL A 25 2.19 -4.62 30.37
C VAL A 25 1.76 -5.82 29.56
N THR A 26 2.13 -6.97 30.02
CA THR A 26 1.68 -8.27 29.52
C THR A 26 0.29 -8.62 30.06
N GLU A 27 -0.66 -7.69 30.06
CA GLU A 27 -2.06 -8.09 30.13
C GLU A 27 -2.41 -8.77 28.81
N GLU A 28 -2.41 -10.10 28.82
CA GLU A 28 -2.89 -10.90 27.70
C GLU A 28 -4.40 -10.65 27.52
N ILE A 29 -4.74 -9.70 26.64
CA ILE A 29 -6.09 -9.64 26.12
C ILE A 29 -6.24 -10.84 25.20
N SER A 30 -6.68 -11.95 25.76
CA SER A 30 -6.96 -13.17 25.02
C SER A 30 -8.25 -13.01 24.23
N VAL A 31 -8.14 -13.03 22.91
CA VAL A 31 -9.32 -13.07 22.03
C VAL A 31 -9.64 -14.54 21.74
N SER A 32 -10.90 -14.93 21.95
CA SER A 32 -11.35 -16.30 21.69
C SER A 32 -11.03 -16.73 20.24
N PRO A 33 -10.43 -17.90 20.03
CA PRO A 33 -10.13 -18.41 18.69
C PRO A 33 -11.37 -18.48 17.77
N GLN A 34 -12.56 -18.83 18.33
CA GLN A 34 -13.81 -18.88 17.57
C GLN A 34 -14.23 -17.48 17.11
N LYS A 35 -14.12 -16.46 17.96
CA LYS A 35 -14.42 -15.06 17.58
C LYS A 35 -13.44 -14.56 16.53
N LEU A 36 -12.14 -14.87 16.65
CA LEU A 36 -11.14 -14.55 15.63
C LEU A 36 -11.43 -15.19 14.29
N GLN A 37 -11.80 -16.46 14.28
CA GLN A 37 -12.18 -17.19 13.06
C GLN A 37 -13.42 -16.57 12.41
N HIS A 38 -14.47 -16.30 13.17
CA HIS A 38 -15.69 -15.67 12.69
C HIS A 38 -15.41 -14.26 12.11
N ALA A 39 -14.66 -13.43 12.85
CA ALA A 39 -14.29 -12.09 12.40
C ALA A 39 -13.42 -12.13 11.12
N THR A 40 -12.51 -13.10 11.03
CA THR A 40 -11.68 -13.28 9.81
C THR A 40 -12.54 -13.67 8.62
N TRP A 41 -13.51 -14.54 8.79
CA TRP A 41 -14.47 -14.93 7.76
C TRP A 41 -15.29 -13.72 7.30
N LEU A 42 -15.85 -12.92 8.22
CA LEU A 42 -16.56 -11.68 7.91
C LEU A 42 -15.66 -10.66 7.18
N ALA A 43 -14.43 -10.46 7.66
CA ALA A 43 -13.47 -9.61 7.00
C ALA A 43 -13.23 -10.04 5.54
N SER A 44 -13.15 -11.36 5.30
CA SER A 44 -13.02 -11.91 3.95
C SER A 44 -14.21 -11.56 3.05
N ILE A 45 -15.44 -11.62 3.57
CA ILE A 45 -16.65 -11.25 2.82
C ILE A 45 -16.67 -9.74 2.53
N ILE A 46 -16.47 -8.90 3.55
CA ILE A 46 -16.52 -7.45 3.38
C ILE A 46 -15.38 -6.91 2.51
N SER A 47 -14.26 -7.63 2.42
CA SER A 47 -13.15 -7.28 1.52
C SER A 47 -13.52 -7.34 0.04
N LEU A 48 -14.56 -8.09 -0.32
CA LEU A 48 -15.12 -8.18 -1.67
C LEU A 48 -16.16 -7.09 -1.99
N SER A 49 -16.50 -6.27 -1.01
CA SER A 49 -17.47 -5.17 -1.18
C SER A 49 -16.99 -4.14 -2.19
N LYS A 50 -17.95 -3.46 -2.84
CA LYS A 50 -17.67 -2.27 -3.65
C LYS A 50 -17.39 -1.02 -2.79
N SER A 51 -17.75 -1.04 -1.50
CA SER A 51 -17.52 0.06 -0.57
C SER A 51 -16.07 0.15 -0.15
N GLU A 52 -15.42 1.26 -0.44
CA GLU A 52 -14.03 1.53 -0.02
C GLU A 52 -13.90 1.52 1.51
N ALA A 53 -14.90 2.00 2.24
CA ALA A 53 -14.89 1.98 3.71
C ALA A 53 -14.86 0.55 4.27
N LEU A 54 -15.61 -0.38 3.67
CA LEU A 54 -15.61 -1.79 4.07
C LEU A 54 -14.30 -2.49 3.69
N LYS A 55 -13.75 -2.21 2.52
CA LYS A 55 -12.42 -2.73 2.14
C LYS A 55 -11.33 -2.25 3.08
N ASN A 56 -11.35 -0.96 3.44
CA ASN A 56 -10.38 -0.39 4.38
C ASN A 56 -10.52 -1.01 5.76
N LEU A 57 -11.74 -1.28 6.22
CA LEU A 57 -11.98 -1.98 7.48
C LEU A 57 -11.41 -3.41 7.45
N ALA A 58 -11.65 -4.16 6.37
CA ALA A 58 -11.08 -5.50 6.19
C ALA A 58 -9.55 -5.47 6.13
N ASN A 59 -8.97 -4.50 5.43
CA ASN A 59 -7.51 -4.30 5.35
C ASN A 59 -6.91 -4.03 6.73
N SER A 60 -7.52 -3.13 7.50
CA SER A 60 -7.08 -2.80 8.86
C SER A 60 -7.21 -4.01 9.79
N PHE A 61 -8.30 -4.76 9.69
CA PHE A 61 -8.48 -6.01 10.45
C PHE A 61 -7.37 -7.02 10.12
N GLY A 62 -7.04 -7.20 8.85
CA GLY A 62 -5.96 -8.10 8.42
C GLY A 62 -4.60 -7.70 9.01
N ALA A 63 -4.30 -6.39 9.05
CA ALA A 63 -3.08 -5.88 9.65
C ALA A 63 -3.04 -6.12 11.18
N LEU A 64 -4.16 -5.87 11.88
CA LEU A 64 -4.27 -6.14 13.32
C LEU A 64 -4.12 -7.62 13.65
N LEU A 65 -4.73 -8.49 12.84
CA LEU A 65 -4.62 -9.93 13.00
C LEU A 65 -3.17 -10.42 12.86
N TYR A 66 -2.44 -9.90 11.89
CA TYR A 66 -1.01 -10.18 11.71
C TYR A 66 -0.18 -9.66 12.88
N LEU A 67 -0.44 -8.43 13.36
CA LEU A 67 0.30 -7.84 14.49
C LEU A 67 0.00 -8.55 15.82
N TYR A 68 -1.19 -9.12 15.99
CA TYR A 68 -1.57 -9.89 17.14
C TYR A 68 -0.77 -11.20 17.28
N ALA A 69 -0.56 -11.92 16.19
CA ALA A 69 0.22 -13.14 16.16
C ALA A 69 1.05 -13.26 14.86
N PRO A 70 2.17 -12.54 14.76
CA PRO A 70 2.94 -12.40 13.52
C PRO A 70 3.60 -13.69 13.04
N THR A 71 3.78 -14.67 13.92
CA THR A 71 4.34 -15.98 13.58
C THR A 71 3.29 -17.01 13.15
N ASN A 72 2.00 -16.69 13.32
CA ASN A 72 0.92 -17.62 12.96
C ASN A 72 0.69 -17.64 11.44
N PRO A 73 0.93 -18.77 10.76
CA PRO A 73 0.85 -18.83 9.30
C PRO A 73 -0.58 -18.62 8.77
N THR A 74 -1.61 -18.99 9.54
CA THR A 74 -3.01 -18.76 9.15
C THR A 74 -3.33 -17.27 9.13
N TYR A 75 -2.87 -16.52 10.13
CA TYR A 75 -3.10 -15.08 10.21
C TYR A 75 -2.26 -14.30 9.19
N GLN A 76 -1.05 -14.77 8.91
CA GLN A 76 -0.24 -14.24 7.80
C GLN A 76 -0.97 -14.38 6.46
N ARG A 77 -1.53 -15.56 6.17
CA ARG A 77 -2.30 -15.82 4.95
C ARG A 77 -3.56 -14.97 4.88
N ALA A 78 -4.32 -14.87 5.98
CA ALA A 78 -5.51 -14.04 6.05
C ALA A 78 -5.17 -12.56 5.81
N CYS A 79 -4.14 -12.03 6.47
CA CYS A 79 -3.66 -10.68 6.25
C CYS A 79 -3.31 -10.43 4.77
N TYR A 80 -2.55 -11.34 4.17
CA TYR A 80 -2.17 -11.23 2.76
C TYR A 80 -3.38 -11.18 1.81
N ILE A 81 -4.36 -12.06 2.00
CA ILE A 81 -5.59 -12.09 1.20
C ILE A 81 -6.36 -10.78 1.34
N LEU A 82 -6.59 -10.32 2.58
CA LEU A 82 -7.35 -9.11 2.86
C LEU A 82 -6.67 -7.86 2.28
N GLN A 83 -5.36 -7.74 2.43
CA GLN A 83 -4.59 -6.65 1.85
C GLN A 83 -4.58 -6.69 0.33
N SER A 84 -4.44 -7.87 -0.28
CA SER A 84 -4.48 -8.04 -1.73
C SER A 84 -5.81 -7.60 -2.32
N ARG A 85 -6.93 -7.96 -1.69
CA ARG A 85 -8.29 -7.58 -2.10
C ARG A 85 -8.56 -6.08 -1.97
N SER A 86 -7.93 -5.43 -0.99
CA SER A 86 -7.97 -3.97 -0.86
C SER A 86 -7.01 -3.24 -1.82
N GLY A 87 -6.27 -3.97 -2.65
CA GLY A 87 -5.29 -3.39 -3.57
C GLY A 87 -3.99 -2.93 -2.90
N ASN A 88 -3.69 -3.40 -1.69
CA ASN A 88 -2.50 -3.03 -0.92
C ASN A 88 -1.46 -4.14 -0.87
N LEU A 89 -1.02 -4.62 -2.02
CA LEU A 89 -0.01 -5.68 -2.14
C LEU A 89 1.37 -5.31 -1.56
N LEU A 90 1.68 -4.02 -1.45
CA LEU A 90 2.98 -3.57 -0.94
C LEU A 90 3.15 -3.85 0.54
N SER A 91 2.10 -3.67 1.34
CA SER A 91 2.13 -3.94 2.79
C SER A 91 2.36 -5.42 3.08
N SER A 92 1.94 -6.31 2.19
CA SER A 92 2.09 -7.75 2.36
C SER A 92 3.51 -8.28 2.10
N LYS A 93 4.40 -7.48 1.49
CA LYS A 93 5.81 -7.88 1.25
C LYS A 93 6.59 -8.14 2.54
N HIS A 94 6.12 -7.59 3.66
CA HIS A 94 6.74 -7.77 4.97
C HIS A 94 6.29 -9.03 5.70
N ILE A 95 5.36 -9.81 5.11
CA ILE A 95 4.89 -11.05 5.70
C ILE A 95 5.88 -12.16 5.30
N PRO A 96 6.70 -12.67 6.25
CA PRO A 96 7.61 -13.79 5.98
C PRO A 96 6.79 -15.00 5.51
N ASN A 97 7.30 -16.08 5.09
CA ASN A 97 6.59 -17.31 4.69
C ASN A 97 5.58 -17.19 3.50
N ILE A 98 5.27 -16.01 3.01
CA ILE A 98 4.47 -15.82 1.79
C ILE A 98 5.37 -15.57 0.60
N PHE A 99 6.48 -14.86 0.84
CA PHE A 99 7.47 -14.57 -0.18
C PHE A 99 8.89 -14.95 0.33
N ALA A 100 9.65 -15.68 -0.49
CA ALA A 100 11.08 -15.71 -0.39
C ALA A 100 11.66 -15.24 -1.72
N ASP A 101 12.64 -14.34 -1.68
CA ASP A 101 13.28 -13.75 -2.86
C ASP A 101 12.30 -13.24 -3.93
N GLY A 102 11.17 -12.68 -3.48
CA GLY A 102 10.10 -12.19 -4.36
C GLY A 102 9.21 -13.25 -5.00
N LYS A 103 9.41 -14.54 -4.65
CA LYS A 103 8.60 -15.65 -5.15
C LYS A 103 7.56 -16.09 -4.13
N TYR A 104 6.39 -16.48 -4.61
CA TYR A 104 5.34 -17.10 -3.80
C TYR A 104 5.79 -18.44 -3.24
N LEU A 105 5.76 -18.61 -1.92
CA LEU A 105 6.14 -19.85 -1.24
C LEU A 105 5.01 -20.86 -1.08
N SER A 106 3.76 -20.42 -1.15
CA SER A 106 2.61 -21.28 -0.86
C SER A 106 1.45 -21.02 -1.78
N SER A 107 0.76 -22.08 -2.20
CA SER A 107 -0.54 -22.01 -2.86
C SER A 107 -1.64 -21.75 -1.85
N PHE A 108 -2.60 -20.89 -2.21
CA PHE A 108 -3.85 -20.63 -1.46
C PHE A 108 -5.02 -21.47 -1.99
N GLY A 109 -4.75 -22.31 -3.00
CA GLY A 109 -5.75 -23.03 -3.78
C GLY A 109 -6.11 -22.30 -5.07
N THR A 110 -6.48 -23.07 -6.09
CA THR A 110 -6.58 -22.62 -7.50
C THR A 110 -7.38 -21.32 -7.68
N LEU A 111 -8.53 -21.20 -7.02
CA LEU A 111 -9.40 -20.02 -7.18
C LEU A 111 -8.79 -18.76 -6.56
N LEU A 112 -8.23 -18.87 -5.34
CA LEU A 112 -7.57 -17.76 -4.68
C LEU A 112 -6.26 -17.37 -5.40
N ASP A 113 -5.49 -18.32 -5.86
CA ASP A 113 -4.28 -18.04 -6.63
C ASP A 113 -4.59 -17.31 -7.93
N LEU A 114 -5.69 -17.66 -8.60
CA LEU A 114 -6.17 -16.95 -9.78
C LEU A 114 -6.63 -15.52 -9.45
N GLU A 115 -7.39 -15.34 -8.38
CA GLU A 115 -7.84 -14.03 -7.88
C GLU A 115 -6.64 -13.13 -7.55
N LEU A 116 -5.70 -13.64 -6.75
CA LEU A 116 -4.52 -12.90 -6.32
C LEU A 116 -3.58 -12.59 -7.49
N GLY A 117 -3.40 -13.54 -8.41
CA GLY A 117 -2.62 -13.38 -9.63
C GLY A 117 -3.22 -12.30 -10.56
N THR A 118 -4.53 -12.28 -10.71
CA THR A 118 -5.25 -11.28 -11.50
C THR A 118 -5.11 -9.89 -10.87
N THR A 119 -5.29 -9.78 -9.55
CA THR A 119 -5.09 -8.54 -8.81
C THR A 119 -3.67 -8.02 -8.96
N ARG A 120 -2.68 -8.90 -8.82
CA ARG A 120 -1.26 -8.54 -8.98
C ARG A 120 -0.95 -8.05 -10.39
N ARG A 121 -1.46 -8.72 -11.43
CA ARG A 121 -1.27 -8.27 -12.83
C ARG A 121 -1.85 -6.87 -13.05
N ARG A 122 -3.07 -6.63 -12.56
CA ARG A 122 -3.75 -5.32 -12.67
C ARG A 122 -2.97 -4.19 -12.01
N LEU A 123 -2.29 -4.47 -10.90
CA LEU A 123 -1.53 -3.50 -10.11
C LEU A 123 -0.05 -3.42 -10.52
N THR A 124 0.41 -4.27 -11.45
CA THR A 124 1.78 -4.24 -11.94
C THR A 124 1.88 -3.37 -13.18
N HIS A 125 2.74 -2.35 -13.11
CA HIS A 125 3.03 -1.42 -14.19
C HIS A 125 4.48 -1.57 -14.61
N GLU A 126 4.74 -1.62 -15.91
CA GLU A 126 6.07 -1.63 -16.47
C GLU A 126 6.41 -0.20 -16.89
N LEU A 127 7.46 0.36 -16.27
CA LEU A 127 7.91 1.72 -16.48
C LEU A 127 9.18 1.74 -17.34
N ALA A 128 9.20 2.56 -18.36
CA ALA A 128 10.32 2.65 -19.30
C ALA A 128 11.65 2.94 -18.57
N GLY A 129 12.63 2.05 -18.74
CA GLY A 129 13.95 2.19 -18.14
C GLY A 129 14.02 1.96 -16.62
N ALA A 130 12.92 1.57 -15.96
CA ALA A 130 12.87 1.37 -14.52
C ALA A 130 12.32 0.00 -14.09
N GLY A 131 11.79 -0.81 -15.05
CA GLY A 131 11.30 -2.15 -14.78
C GLY A 131 9.86 -2.22 -14.27
N LYS A 132 9.52 -3.32 -13.60
CA LYS A 132 8.16 -3.59 -13.13
C LYS A 132 7.94 -3.10 -11.70
N PHE A 133 6.90 -2.31 -11.51
CA PHE A 133 6.45 -1.81 -10.21
C PHE A 133 5.05 -2.30 -9.90
N VAL A 134 4.83 -2.68 -8.64
CA VAL A 134 3.50 -2.99 -8.13
C VAL A 134 2.98 -1.75 -7.42
N PHE A 135 1.91 -1.18 -7.94
CA PHE A 135 1.24 -0.03 -7.34
C PHE A 135 0.13 -0.48 -6.39
N THR A 136 -0.26 0.40 -5.47
CA THR A 136 -1.53 0.23 -4.76
C THR A 136 -2.71 0.56 -5.70
N ASP A 137 -3.92 0.18 -5.32
CA ASP A 137 -5.12 0.53 -6.11
C ASP A 137 -5.25 2.05 -6.30
N TYR A 138 -4.98 2.83 -5.23
CA TYR A 138 -4.93 4.28 -5.29
C TYR A 138 -3.87 4.80 -6.27
N GLN A 139 -2.65 4.27 -6.20
CA GLN A 139 -1.54 4.66 -7.07
C GLN A 139 -1.83 4.31 -8.53
N THR A 140 -2.46 3.17 -8.79
CA THR A 140 -2.90 2.77 -10.13
C THR A 140 -3.95 3.74 -10.69
N LYS A 141 -4.97 4.11 -9.90
CA LYS A 141 -5.97 5.11 -10.29
C LYS A 141 -5.33 6.47 -10.58
N LEU A 142 -4.43 6.90 -9.72
CA LEU A 142 -3.68 8.15 -9.90
C LEU A 142 -2.83 8.11 -11.17
N TRP A 143 -2.13 7.01 -11.42
CA TRP A 143 -1.32 6.81 -12.62
C TRP A 143 -2.14 7.00 -13.90
N TYR A 144 -3.27 6.34 -14.01
CA TYR A 144 -4.16 6.50 -15.17
C TYR A 144 -4.77 7.90 -15.28
N ALA A 145 -5.12 8.52 -14.16
CA ALA A 145 -5.64 9.89 -14.16
C ALA A 145 -4.62 10.89 -14.69
N ILE A 146 -3.35 10.76 -14.31
CA ILE A 146 -2.28 11.63 -14.82
C ILE A 146 -2.01 11.36 -16.31
N GLN A 147 -2.03 10.09 -16.73
CA GLN A 147 -1.81 9.70 -18.12
C GLN A 147 -2.92 10.19 -19.07
N SER A 148 -4.12 10.46 -18.59
CA SER A 148 -5.23 10.97 -19.43
C SER A 148 -4.98 12.35 -20.02
N GLY A 149 -3.91 13.05 -19.63
CA GLY A 149 -3.58 14.40 -20.10
C GLY A 149 -4.46 15.51 -19.53
N SER A 150 -5.34 15.18 -18.60
CA SER A 150 -6.21 16.16 -17.92
C SER A 150 -5.50 16.82 -16.75
N ASN A 151 -5.95 18.02 -16.36
CA ASN A 151 -5.54 18.63 -15.10
C ASN A 151 -6.05 17.80 -13.92
N VAL A 152 -5.17 17.41 -13.01
CA VAL A 152 -5.49 16.51 -11.89
C VAL A 152 -5.21 17.21 -10.57
N ALA A 153 -6.23 17.31 -9.71
CA ALA A 153 -6.08 17.71 -8.31
C ALA A 153 -6.10 16.48 -7.41
N ILE A 154 -5.10 16.36 -6.53
CA ILE A 154 -4.88 15.16 -5.74
C ILE A 154 -4.97 15.48 -4.25
N SER A 155 -5.94 14.87 -3.56
CA SER A 155 -6.05 14.91 -2.11
C SER A 155 -5.92 13.48 -1.57
N ALA A 156 -4.89 13.25 -0.76
CA ALA A 156 -4.66 11.96 -0.10
C ALA A 156 -3.64 12.12 1.05
N PRO A 157 -3.59 11.19 2.02
CA PRO A 157 -2.60 11.20 3.08
C PRO A 157 -1.16 11.24 2.55
N THR A 158 -0.23 11.77 3.35
CA THR A 158 1.20 11.89 2.97
C THR A 158 1.82 10.53 2.65
N SER A 159 1.41 9.48 3.36
CA SER A 159 1.88 8.10 3.17
C SER A 159 1.34 7.38 1.92
N ALA A 160 0.39 7.97 1.18
CA ALA A 160 -0.21 7.34 -0.01
C ALA A 160 0.74 7.21 -1.21
N GLY A 161 1.93 7.81 -1.16
CA GLY A 161 2.93 7.74 -2.22
C GLY A 161 2.63 8.63 -3.43
N LYS A 162 1.91 9.75 -3.23
CA LYS A 162 1.61 10.73 -4.29
C LYS A 162 2.86 11.18 -5.05
N SER A 163 3.84 11.69 -4.31
CA SER A 163 5.08 12.22 -4.89
C SER A 163 5.88 11.17 -5.64
N PHE A 164 5.83 9.91 -5.18
CA PHE A 164 6.43 8.79 -5.88
C PHE A 164 5.80 8.60 -7.27
N ILE A 165 4.47 8.55 -7.36
CA ILE A 165 3.76 8.34 -8.64
C ILE A 165 3.98 9.52 -9.58
N ILE A 166 3.87 10.76 -9.10
CA ILE A 166 4.10 11.96 -9.92
C ILE A 166 5.53 11.97 -10.46
N ARG A 167 6.51 11.70 -9.61
CA ARG A 167 7.91 11.64 -10.02
C ARG A 167 8.14 10.56 -11.08
N ARG A 168 7.61 9.35 -10.90
CA ARG A 168 7.72 8.29 -11.89
C ARG A 168 7.09 8.67 -13.24
N TYR A 169 5.94 9.32 -13.21
CA TYR A 169 5.30 9.80 -14.43
C TYR A 169 6.16 10.85 -15.16
N ILE A 170 6.71 11.81 -14.43
CA ILE A 170 7.60 12.84 -15.01
C ILE A 170 8.85 12.20 -15.64
N VAL A 171 9.49 11.28 -14.91
CA VAL A 171 10.68 10.55 -15.40
C VAL A 171 10.36 9.79 -16.70
N GLU A 172 9.21 9.10 -16.76
CA GLU A 172 8.78 8.36 -17.95
C GLU A 172 8.55 9.31 -19.13
N LYS A 173 7.90 10.46 -18.92
CA LYS A 173 7.66 11.47 -19.96
C LYS A 173 8.95 12.09 -20.46
N LEU A 174 9.87 12.44 -19.58
CA LEU A 174 11.17 13.02 -19.96
C LEU A 174 12.04 12.04 -20.77
N ARG A 175 11.91 10.73 -20.49
CA ARG A 175 12.61 9.69 -21.27
C ARG A 175 11.97 9.42 -22.62
N ALA A 176 10.65 9.49 -22.70
CA ALA A 176 9.92 9.22 -23.93
C ALA A 176 9.96 10.39 -24.92
N ASN A 177 9.96 11.62 -24.42
CA ASN A 177 9.86 12.84 -25.20
C ASN A 177 10.87 13.84 -24.65
N ALA A 178 11.46 14.66 -25.52
CA ALA A 178 12.33 15.78 -25.13
C ALA A 178 11.49 16.96 -24.57
N GLU A 179 10.71 16.71 -23.52
CA GLU A 179 9.84 17.69 -22.88
C GLU A 179 10.54 18.35 -21.66
N THR A 180 10.00 19.46 -21.21
CA THR A 180 10.44 20.14 -19.97
C THR A 180 9.38 19.96 -18.91
N ALA A 181 9.78 19.54 -17.71
CA ALA A 181 8.91 19.44 -16.55
C ALA A 181 9.29 20.47 -15.49
N ILE A 182 8.31 21.13 -14.89
CA ILE A 182 8.49 22.05 -13.78
C ILE A 182 7.85 21.44 -12.53
N PHE A 183 8.66 21.21 -11.49
CA PHE A 183 8.21 20.66 -10.23
C PHE A 183 8.34 21.71 -9.12
N ILE A 184 7.21 22.19 -8.61
CA ILE A 184 7.16 23.25 -7.61
C ILE A 184 6.90 22.63 -6.23
N VAL A 185 7.71 23.00 -5.25
CA VAL A 185 7.59 22.57 -3.85
C VAL A 185 7.68 23.76 -2.88
N PRO A 186 7.05 23.67 -1.72
CA PRO A 186 6.89 24.83 -0.84
C PRO A 186 8.15 25.20 -0.03
N THR A 187 9.16 24.34 0.07
CA THR A 187 10.33 24.59 0.92
C THR A 187 11.67 24.26 0.25
N LYS A 188 12.73 24.96 0.63
CA LYS A 188 14.10 24.69 0.17
C LYS A 188 14.55 23.26 0.46
N ALA A 189 14.20 22.72 1.63
CA ALA A 189 14.55 21.35 2.01
C ALA A 189 13.94 20.35 1.02
N LEU A 190 12.67 20.54 0.62
CA LEU A 190 12.00 19.72 -0.38
C LEU A 190 12.60 19.90 -1.78
N ILE A 191 13.06 21.11 -2.15
CA ILE A 191 13.76 21.32 -3.42
C ILE A 191 14.99 20.41 -3.49
N ASN A 192 15.82 20.42 -2.46
CA ASN A 192 17.03 19.60 -2.42
C ASN A 192 16.72 18.11 -2.49
N GLN A 193 15.76 17.64 -1.67
CA GLN A 193 15.35 16.23 -1.66
C GLN A 193 14.82 15.80 -3.04
N VAL A 194 13.89 16.54 -3.61
CA VAL A 194 13.26 16.22 -4.90
C VAL A 194 14.30 16.28 -6.04
N SER A 195 15.20 17.26 -6.01
CA SER A 195 16.29 17.35 -6.99
C SER A 195 17.22 16.13 -6.93
N MET A 196 17.61 15.69 -5.73
CA MET A 196 18.44 14.48 -5.57
C MET A 196 17.71 13.24 -6.09
N ASP A 197 16.42 13.13 -5.79
CA ASP A 197 15.58 12.05 -6.25
C ASP A 197 15.47 12.00 -7.79
N PHE A 198 15.24 13.16 -8.44
CA PHE A 198 15.20 13.24 -9.92
C PHE A 198 16.57 12.96 -10.57
N LYS A 199 17.65 13.47 -10.00
CA LYS A 199 19.02 13.17 -10.47
C LYS A 199 19.32 11.67 -10.39
N SER A 200 18.92 11.02 -9.31
CA SER A 200 19.08 9.58 -9.15
C SER A 200 18.28 8.76 -10.16
N ASP A 201 17.05 9.18 -10.46
CA ASP A 201 16.17 8.47 -11.39
C ASP A 201 16.52 8.72 -12.86
N LEU A 202 16.90 9.95 -13.22
CA LEU A 202 17.18 10.36 -14.61
C LEU A 202 18.61 10.08 -15.03
N LYS A 203 19.56 10.13 -14.09
CA LYS A 203 21.00 10.01 -14.39
C LYS A 203 21.41 10.97 -15.49
N ASP A 204 21.78 10.46 -16.67
CA ASP A 204 22.21 11.20 -17.84
C ASP A 204 21.07 11.48 -18.86
N ASP A 205 19.86 10.99 -18.57
CA ASP A 205 18.71 11.11 -19.50
C ASP A 205 18.17 12.55 -19.60
N ALA A 206 18.34 13.37 -18.54
CA ALA A 206 17.91 14.77 -18.53
C ALA A 206 18.66 15.62 -17.48
N HIS A 207 18.75 16.91 -17.75
CA HIS A 207 19.35 17.87 -16.82
C HIS A 207 18.35 18.33 -15.77
N VAL A 208 18.75 18.32 -14.49
CA VAL A 208 17.94 18.77 -13.37
C VAL A 208 18.49 20.09 -12.83
N TYR A 209 17.74 21.17 -13.07
CA TYR A 209 18.06 22.50 -12.54
C TYR A 209 17.20 22.80 -11.31
N THR A 210 17.78 23.48 -10.32
CA THR A 210 17.05 23.95 -9.15
C THR A 210 17.14 25.46 -9.05
N THR A 211 16.03 26.10 -8.75
CA THR A 211 16.00 27.53 -8.50
C THR A 211 15.13 27.83 -7.27
N TYR A 212 15.51 28.82 -6.51
CA TYR A 212 14.69 29.41 -5.46
C TYR A 212 15.03 30.90 -5.38
N ARG A 213 14.03 31.72 -5.10
CA ARG A 213 14.30 33.12 -4.73
C ARG A 213 14.62 33.16 -3.24
N PRO A 214 15.73 33.78 -2.80
CA PRO A 214 15.90 34.16 -1.42
C PRO A 214 14.71 35.03 -1.00
N GLN A 215 14.14 34.79 0.18
CA GLN A 215 13.27 35.77 0.78
C GLN A 215 14.14 36.95 1.19
N GLU A 216 13.88 38.12 0.60
CA GLU A 216 14.43 39.39 1.03
C GLU A 216 13.90 39.77 2.43
#